data_ca20c19a2353b3c6154c57f3b9056271
#
_entry.id   ca20c19a2353b3c6154c57f3b9056271
#
_cell.length_a   1.000
_cell.length_b   1.000
_cell.length_c   1.000
_cell.angle_alpha   90.00
_cell.angle_beta   90.00
_cell.angle_gamma   90.00
#
_symmetry.space_group_name_H-M   'P 1'
#
loop_
_entity.id
_entity.type
_entity.pdbx_description
1 polymer ?
#
loop_
_entity_poly.entity_id
_entity_poly.type
_entity_poly.pdbx_seq_one_letter_code
_entity_poly.pdbx_strand_id
1 'polypeptide(L)'
;HQSVIGLEAKAALDKYGLKPDIIIGCAGGGSNLGGLIAPFMGEKLRGEADYRFIAVEPASCPSFTRGKFAYDFCDTGMVCPMAKMYTLGNGFMPSPIHAGGLRYHGMSSTLSQLYHDGLMEARAVPQSSVFEAAEEFARVEGILPAPDSRHAIRAAIDEAIRCRETGEGKTILFGLTGTGYFDLKAYEQYNNGQMVDSVLTDEDLEKGFASIPNVNL
;
A
#
# COMPACT_ATOMS: atom_id res chain seq x y z
N HIS A 1 13.74 3.17 11.21
CA HIS A 1 14.48 3.80 10.09
C HIS A 1 13.52 4.42 9.07
N GLN A 2 12.44 3.73 8.70
CA GLN A 2 11.49 4.21 7.69
C GLN A 2 10.73 5.47 8.11
N SER A 3 10.66 5.79 9.39
CA SER A 3 9.97 7.00 9.88
C SER A 3 10.58 8.31 9.36
N VAL A 4 11.81 8.28 8.83
CA VAL A 4 12.43 9.45 8.18
C VAL A 4 11.55 9.99 7.05
N ILE A 5 10.85 9.11 6.31
CA ILE A 5 9.93 9.51 5.22
C ILE A 5 8.84 10.44 5.75
N GLY A 6 8.17 10.03 6.83
CA GLY A 6 7.09 10.82 7.44
C GLY A 6 7.60 12.08 8.13
N LEU A 7 8.74 11.98 8.83
CA LEU A 7 9.34 13.14 9.53
C LEU A 7 9.76 14.23 8.55
N GLU A 8 10.41 13.87 7.44
CA GLU A 8 10.80 14.85 6.41
C GLU A 8 9.57 15.40 5.66
N ALA A 9 8.59 14.55 5.34
CA ALA A 9 7.33 15.00 4.75
C ALA A 9 6.61 16.01 5.66
N LYS A 10 6.53 15.72 6.96
CA LYS A 10 5.93 16.63 7.92
C LYS A 10 6.70 17.94 8.02
N ALA A 11 8.02 17.90 8.12
CA ALA A 11 8.85 19.10 8.18
C ALA A 11 8.70 19.97 6.92
N ALA A 12 8.59 19.35 5.74
CA ALA A 12 8.33 20.07 4.50
C ALA A 12 6.94 20.73 4.49
N LEU A 13 5.91 20.00 4.89
CA LEU A 13 4.54 20.53 5.00
C LEU A 13 4.47 21.71 5.98
N ASP A 14 5.06 21.57 7.16
CA ASP A 14 5.11 22.62 8.18
C ASP A 14 5.83 23.88 7.65
N LYS A 15 6.94 23.70 6.91
CA LYS A 15 7.68 24.80 6.29
C LYS A 15 6.83 25.63 5.31
N TYR A 16 5.93 24.98 4.59
CA TYR A 16 5.07 25.64 3.60
C TYR A 16 3.67 25.95 4.13
N GLY A 17 3.40 25.71 5.43
CA GLY A 17 2.10 25.95 6.03
C GLY A 17 0.99 25.06 5.48
N LEU A 18 1.33 23.87 5.01
CA LEU A 18 0.39 22.90 4.46
C LEU A 18 0.03 21.85 5.50
N LYS A 19 -1.23 21.43 5.50
CA LYS A 19 -1.72 20.32 6.32
C LYS A 19 -2.46 19.33 5.43
N PRO A 20 -2.07 18.05 5.41
CA PRO A 20 -2.78 17.07 4.62
C PRO A 20 -4.11 16.69 5.27
N ASP A 21 -5.12 16.44 4.45
CA ASP A 21 -6.39 15.82 4.86
C ASP A 21 -6.33 14.31 4.67
N ILE A 22 -5.68 13.87 3.59
CA ILE A 22 -5.60 12.48 3.16
C ILE A 22 -4.13 12.11 2.96
N ILE A 23 -3.71 10.99 3.55
CA ILE A 23 -2.35 10.46 3.43
C ILE A 23 -2.41 9.06 2.84
N ILE A 24 -1.74 8.85 1.70
CA ILE A 24 -1.82 7.63 0.89
C ILE A 24 -0.43 7.00 0.76
N GLY A 25 -0.33 5.70 0.98
CA GLY A 25 0.93 4.98 0.78
C GLY A 25 0.72 3.55 0.32
N CYS A 26 1.74 3.01 -0.35
CA CYS A 26 1.73 1.63 -0.82
C CYS A 26 1.98 0.66 0.34
N ALA A 27 1.26 -0.45 0.33
CA ALA A 27 1.29 -1.46 1.36
C ALA A 27 1.68 -2.83 0.78
N GLY A 28 2.93 -3.24 1.00
CA GLY A 28 3.40 -4.62 0.86
C GLY A 28 3.54 -5.23 2.26
N GLY A 29 4.77 -5.28 2.80
CA GLY A 29 4.99 -5.61 4.23
C GLY A 29 4.66 -4.47 5.19
N GLY A 30 4.48 -3.25 4.70
CA GLY A 30 3.98 -2.09 5.47
C GLY A 30 5.04 -1.14 6.00
N SER A 31 6.35 -1.42 5.87
CA SER A 31 7.38 -0.58 6.47
C SER A 31 7.42 0.83 5.86
N ASN A 32 7.24 0.96 4.55
CA ASN A 32 7.22 2.25 3.85
C ASN A 32 6.00 3.08 4.26
N LEU A 33 4.81 2.50 4.20
CA LEU A 33 3.58 3.13 4.65
C LEU A 33 3.65 3.53 6.12
N GLY A 34 4.10 2.61 6.99
CA GLY A 34 4.25 2.86 8.41
C GLY A 34 5.20 4.02 8.70
N GLY A 35 6.31 4.10 7.96
CA GLY A 35 7.25 5.22 8.05
C GLY A 35 6.64 6.55 7.65
N LEU A 36 5.88 6.56 6.53
CA LEU A 36 5.20 7.76 6.06
C LEU A 36 4.17 8.28 7.05
N ILE A 37 3.29 7.41 7.56
CA ILE A 37 2.18 7.82 8.41
C ILE A 37 2.56 8.04 9.88
N ALA A 38 3.71 7.54 10.34
CA ALA A 38 4.07 7.52 11.76
C ALA A 38 3.88 8.84 12.51
N PRO A 39 4.41 10.00 12.06
CA PRO A 39 4.22 11.26 12.78
C PRO A 39 2.77 11.73 12.76
N PHE A 40 2.07 11.56 11.66
CA PHE A 40 0.67 11.96 11.49
C PHE A 40 -0.28 11.03 12.27
N MET A 41 -0.02 9.75 12.30
CA MET A 41 -0.79 8.80 13.11
C MET A 41 -0.59 9.09 14.61
N GLY A 42 0.62 9.49 15.02
CA GLY A 42 0.88 9.94 16.38
C GLY A 42 0.01 11.13 16.77
N GLU A 43 -0.15 12.13 15.91
CA GLU A 43 -1.03 13.28 16.14
C GLU A 43 -2.51 12.85 16.22
N LYS A 44 -2.95 11.95 15.31
CA LYS A 44 -4.32 11.41 15.33
C LYS A 44 -4.61 10.68 16.65
N LEU A 45 -3.70 9.82 17.09
CA LEU A 45 -3.85 9.05 18.32
C LEU A 45 -3.88 9.94 19.60
N ARG A 46 -3.24 11.11 19.55
CA ARG A 46 -3.30 12.11 20.63
C ARG A 46 -4.51 13.05 20.53
N GLY A 47 -5.32 12.92 19.48
CA GLY A 47 -6.46 13.80 19.24
C GLY A 47 -6.10 15.20 18.75
N GLU A 48 -4.89 15.39 18.24
CA GLU A 48 -4.37 16.70 17.76
C GLU A 48 -4.80 17.00 16.33
N ALA A 49 -5.09 15.95 15.54
CA ALA A 49 -5.52 16.07 14.15
C ALA A 49 -6.35 14.85 13.74
N ASP A 50 -7.19 15.04 12.72
CA ASP A 50 -7.96 13.95 12.11
C ASP A 50 -7.55 13.77 10.63
N TYR A 51 -6.54 12.95 10.40
CA TYR A 51 -6.09 12.56 9.07
C TYR A 51 -6.82 11.30 8.63
N ARG A 52 -7.12 11.22 7.33
CA ARG A 52 -7.59 10.00 6.67
C ARG A 52 -6.38 9.28 6.05
N PHE A 53 -6.14 8.03 6.44
CA PHE A 53 -5.04 7.22 5.93
C PHE A 53 -5.55 6.14 4.99
N ILE A 54 -4.90 5.98 3.84
CA ILE A 54 -5.25 4.97 2.84
C ILE A 54 -4.01 4.13 2.52
N ALA A 55 -4.07 2.85 2.86
CA ALA A 55 -3.11 1.84 2.43
C ALA A 55 -3.53 1.33 1.05
N VAL A 56 -2.60 1.29 0.09
CA VAL A 56 -2.90 0.78 -1.25
C VAL A 56 -2.07 -0.45 -1.54
N GLU A 57 -2.74 -1.55 -1.82
CA GLU A 57 -2.13 -2.86 -2.08
C GLU A 57 -2.50 -3.38 -3.47
N PRO A 58 -1.70 -4.30 -4.05
CA PRO A 58 -2.07 -4.97 -5.29
C PRO A 58 -3.29 -5.88 -5.11
N ALA A 59 -4.21 -5.87 -6.07
CA ALA A 59 -5.35 -6.79 -6.07
C ALA A 59 -4.93 -8.28 -6.12
N SER A 60 -3.72 -8.57 -6.59
CA SER A 60 -3.11 -9.91 -6.60
C SER A 60 -2.43 -10.32 -5.29
N CYS A 61 -2.29 -9.39 -4.33
CA CYS A 61 -1.68 -9.63 -3.02
C CYS A 61 -2.38 -8.80 -1.94
N PRO A 62 -3.70 -9.02 -1.73
CA PRO A 62 -4.57 -8.14 -0.95
C PRO A 62 -4.59 -8.53 0.53
N SER A 63 -3.47 -8.36 1.23
CA SER A 63 -3.32 -8.80 2.63
C SER A 63 -4.28 -8.09 3.59
N PHE A 64 -4.52 -6.80 3.43
CA PHE A 64 -5.50 -6.07 4.24
C PHE A 64 -6.94 -6.38 3.85
N THR A 65 -7.25 -6.27 2.56
CA THR A 65 -8.66 -6.29 2.10
C THR A 65 -9.26 -7.69 2.03
N ARG A 66 -8.43 -8.73 1.89
CA ARG A 66 -8.87 -10.14 1.80
C ARG A 66 -8.12 -11.09 2.73
N GLY A 67 -7.13 -10.63 3.49
CA GLY A 67 -6.39 -11.44 4.45
C GLY A 67 -7.15 -11.70 5.74
N LYS A 68 -6.63 -12.61 6.56
CA LYS A 68 -7.15 -12.91 7.91
C LYS A 68 -6.29 -12.20 8.95
N PHE A 69 -6.90 -11.63 9.99
CA PHE A 69 -6.19 -11.07 11.14
C PHE A 69 -5.85 -12.20 12.12
N ALA A 70 -4.65 -12.74 12.00
CA ALA A 70 -4.23 -13.94 12.71
C ALA A 70 -2.74 -13.87 13.11
N TYR A 71 -2.31 -14.77 13.97
CA TYR A 71 -0.89 -15.01 14.21
C TYR A 71 -0.31 -15.81 13.05
N ASP A 72 0.76 -15.29 12.45
CA ASP A 72 1.45 -15.96 11.36
C ASP A 72 2.96 -15.69 11.41
N PHE A 73 3.73 -16.47 10.68
CA PHE A 73 5.16 -16.24 10.50
C PHE A 73 5.38 -15.14 9.46
N CYS A 74 6.33 -14.25 9.70
CA CYS A 74 6.70 -13.24 8.72
C CYS A 74 7.64 -13.77 7.62
N ASP A 75 8.11 -15.02 7.73
CA ASP A 75 8.99 -15.69 6.78
C ASP A 75 8.47 -17.09 6.43
N THR A 76 8.70 -17.51 5.18
CA THR A 76 8.32 -18.85 4.68
C THR A 76 9.09 -19.99 5.32
N GLY A 77 10.26 -19.70 5.92
CA GLY A 77 11.07 -20.66 6.66
C GLY A 77 10.58 -20.91 8.08
N MET A 78 9.60 -20.14 8.57
CA MET A 78 9.04 -20.22 9.92
C MET A 78 10.11 -20.14 11.03
N VAL A 79 11.16 -19.34 10.78
CA VAL A 79 12.29 -19.14 11.71
C VAL A 79 12.04 -17.95 12.64
N CYS A 80 11.38 -16.91 12.14
CA CYS A 80 11.04 -15.74 12.94
C CYS A 80 9.89 -16.04 13.91
N PRO A 81 9.79 -15.34 15.05
CA PRO A 81 8.63 -15.43 15.91
C PRO A 81 7.34 -15.06 15.18
N MET A 82 6.26 -15.74 15.51
CA MET A 82 4.93 -15.37 15.01
C MET A 82 4.53 -13.99 15.50
N ALA A 83 3.84 -13.25 14.64
CA ALA A 83 3.27 -11.96 14.98
C ALA A 83 1.81 -11.88 14.52
N LYS A 84 0.98 -11.15 15.25
CA LYS A 84 -0.41 -10.94 14.85
C LYS A 84 -0.47 -9.93 13.71
N MET A 85 -1.02 -10.33 12.57
CA MET A 85 -1.03 -9.53 11.35
C MET A 85 -2.23 -9.85 10.47
N TYR A 86 -2.54 -8.96 9.54
CA TYR A 86 -3.35 -9.33 8.39
C TYR A 86 -2.47 -10.14 7.44
N THR A 87 -2.86 -11.37 7.14
CA THR A 87 -2.06 -12.31 6.36
C THR A 87 -2.89 -13.09 5.35
N LEU A 88 -2.25 -13.44 4.24
CA LEU A 88 -2.73 -14.38 3.23
C LEU A 88 -2.24 -15.81 3.51
N GLY A 89 -1.46 -15.98 4.59
CA GLY A 89 -0.79 -17.22 4.99
C GLY A 89 0.67 -17.26 4.55
N ASN A 90 1.57 -17.76 5.43
CA ASN A 90 3.01 -17.81 5.15
C ASN A 90 3.39 -18.72 3.97
N GLY A 91 2.51 -19.63 3.56
CA GLY A 91 2.65 -20.46 2.36
C GLY A 91 2.03 -19.84 1.09
N PHE A 92 1.43 -18.66 1.18
CA PHE A 92 0.85 -17.99 0.02
C PHE A 92 1.92 -17.57 -0.99
N MET A 93 1.72 -17.92 -2.27
CA MET A 93 2.61 -17.56 -3.37
C MET A 93 2.00 -16.42 -4.20
N PRO A 94 2.50 -15.19 -4.07
CA PRO A 94 2.00 -14.06 -4.86
C PRO A 94 2.22 -14.25 -6.36
N SER A 95 1.24 -13.86 -7.16
CA SER A 95 1.37 -13.84 -8.62
C SER A 95 2.52 -12.95 -9.09
N PRO A 96 3.16 -13.28 -10.24
CA PRO A 96 4.27 -12.51 -10.78
C PRO A 96 3.77 -11.20 -11.40
N ILE A 97 3.61 -10.17 -10.58
CA ILE A 97 3.28 -8.81 -11.01
C ILE A 97 4.52 -7.91 -10.96
N HIS A 98 4.49 -6.79 -11.72
CA HIS A 98 5.53 -5.78 -11.70
C HIS A 98 5.37 -4.81 -10.53
N ALA A 99 5.48 -5.32 -9.32
CA ALA A 99 5.49 -4.57 -8.05
C ALA A 99 6.15 -5.45 -6.98
N GLY A 100 7.44 -5.73 -7.16
CA GLY A 100 8.19 -6.70 -6.35
C GLY A 100 8.13 -6.43 -4.85
N GLY A 101 8.21 -5.15 -4.44
CA GLY A 101 8.14 -4.73 -3.04
C GLY A 101 6.75 -4.85 -2.41
N LEU A 102 5.70 -5.07 -3.20
CA LEU A 102 4.33 -5.25 -2.71
C LEU A 102 3.85 -6.72 -2.73
N ARG A 103 4.71 -7.66 -3.14
CA ARG A 103 4.41 -9.10 -3.20
C ARG A 103 4.78 -9.78 -1.90
N TYR A 104 4.02 -9.54 -0.84
CA TYR A 104 4.27 -10.08 0.48
C TYR A 104 2.98 -10.61 1.11
N HIS A 105 3.05 -11.79 1.77
CA HIS A 105 1.88 -12.49 2.28
C HIS A 105 1.26 -11.87 3.52
N GLY A 106 2.03 -11.09 4.29
CA GLY A 106 1.61 -10.57 5.59
C GLY A 106 1.95 -9.10 5.78
N MET A 107 1.22 -8.45 6.64
CA MET A 107 1.35 -7.03 6.94
C MET A 107 2.00 -6.81 8.30
N SER A 108 2.78 -5.74 8.44
CA SER A 108 3.31 -5.28 9.71
C SER A 108 2.25 -5.32 10.82
N SER A 109 2.58 -5.88 11.99
CA SER A 109 1.65 -5.99 13.11
C SER A 109 1.10 -4.66 13.58
N THR A 110 1.92 -3.61 13.58
CA THR A 110 1.49 -2.25 13.94
C THR A 110 0.43 -1.74 12.96
N LEU A 111 0.66 -1.84 11.67
CA LEU A 111 -0.33 -1.40 10.66
C LEU A 111 -1.57 -2.28 10.66
N SER A 112 -1.39 -3.57 10.90
CA SER A 112 -2.51 -4.51 11.04
C SER A 112 -3.42 -4.13 12.19
N GLN A 113 -2.85 -3.74 13.32
CA GLN A 113 -3.63 -3.27 14.46
C GLN A 113 -4.36 -1.95 14.14
N LEU A 114 -3.66 -0.97 13.54
CA LEU A 114 -4.29 0.30 13.17
C LEU A 114 -5.46 0.12 12.18
N TYR A 115 -5.32 -0.79 11.23
CA TYR A 115 -6.39 -1.13 10.30
C TYR A 115 -7.54 -1.86 11.00
N HIS A 116 -7.23 -2.81 11.89
CA HIS A 116 -8.21 -3.55 12.67
C HIS A 116 -9.06 -2.63 13.57
N ASP A 117 -8.42 -1.62 14.14
CA ASP A 117 -9.06 -0.62 15.00
C ASP A 117 -9.81 0.48 14.21
N GLY A 118 -9.86 0.38 12.88
CA GLY A 118 -10.55 1.34 12.01
C GLY A 118 -9.87 2.71 11.90
N LEU A 119 -8.59 2.81 12.24
CA LEU A 119 -7.82 4.07 12.19
C LEU A 119 -7.28 4.38 10.80
N MET A 120 -7.33 3.43 9.88
CA MET A 120 -6.93 3.58 8.48
C MET A 120 -7.78 2.70 7.57
N GLU A 121 -7.80 3.05 6.27
CA GLU A 121 -8.47 2.32 5.21
C GLU A 121 -7.46 1.52 4.38
N ALA A 122 -7.94 0.52 3.65
CA ALA A 122 -7.15 -0.20 2.66
C ALA A 122 -7.90 -0.31 1.33
N ARG A 123 -7.15 -0.28 0.22
CA ARG A 123 -7.67 -0.47 -1.14
C ARG A 123 -6.77 -1.40 -1.92
N ALA A 124 -7.37 -2.37 -2.56
CA ALA A 124 -6.70 -3.23 -3.53
C ALA A 124 -6.92 -2.69 -4.94
N VAL A 125 -5.85 -2.55 -5.72
CA VAL A 125 -5.91 -2.00 -7.09
C VAL A 125 -5.32 -2.98 -8.10
N PRO A 126 -5.93 -3.14 -9.30
CA PRO A 126 -5.43 -4.01 -10.35
C PRO A 126 -4.19 -3.41 -11.03
N GLN A 127 -3.32 -4.28 -11.56
CA GLN A 127 -2.05 -3.90 -12.18
C GLN A 127 -2.24 -2.97 -13.40
N SER A 128 -3.21 -3.24 -14.25
CA SER A 128 -3.48 -2.43 -15.44
C SER A 128 -3.80 -0.97 -15.09
N SER A 129 -4.63 -0.75 -14.07
CA SER A 129 -5.03 0.59 -13.65
C SER A 129 -3.89 1.39 -13.03
N VAL A 130 -2.91 0.73 -12.38
CA VAL A 130 -1.75 1.45 -11.84
C VAL A 130 -0.74 1.83 -12.91
N PHE A 131 -0.62 1.08 -14.01
CA PHE A 131 0.19 1.50 -15.16
C PHE A 131 -0.43 2.69 -15.89
N GLU A 132 -1.73 2.67 -16.12
CA GLU A 132 -2.48 3.81 -16.66
C GLU A 132 -2.20 5.09 -15.84
N ALA A 133 -2.38 5.02 -14.53
CA ALA A 133 -2.11 6.13 -13.62
C ALA A 133 -0.65 6.60 -13.65
N ALA A 134 0.30 5.66 -13.78
CA ALA A 134 1.73 5.96 -13.85
C ALA A 134 2.10 6.73 -15.11
N GLU A 135 1.54 6.37 -16.25
CA GLU A 135 1.79 7.06 -17.51
C GLU A 135 1.14 8.45 -17.54
N GLU A 136 -0.07 8.57 -16.99
CA GLU A 136 -0.71 9.88 -16.81
C GLU A 136 0.16 10.78 -15.93
N PHE A 137 0.63 10.27 -14.80
CA PHE A 137 1.50 10.99 -13.88
C PHE A 137 2.83 11.39 -14.55
N ALA A 138 3.47 10.47 -15.28
CA ALA A 138 4.71 10.76 -15.99
C ALA A 138 4.53 11.84 -17.06
N ARG A 139 3.39 11.85 -17.76
CA ARG A 139 3.08 12.85 -18.79
C ARG A 139 2.83 14.23 -18.20
N VAL A 140 2.19 14.32 -17.02
CA VAL A 140 1.83 15.58 -16.37
C VAL A 140 2.98 16.13 -15.52
N GLU A 141 3.64 15.28 -14.74
CA GLU A 141 4.65 15.67 -13.75
C GLU A 141 6.09 15.51 -14.24
N GLY A 142 6.31 14.81 -15.36
CA GLY A 142 7.65 14.54 -15.89
C GLY A 142 8.47 13.55 -15.06
N ILE A 143 7.83 12.79 -14.17
CA ILE A 143 8.46 11.80 -13.28
C ILE A 143 7.92 10.42 -13.64
N LEU A 144 8.82 9.48 -14.01
CA LEU A 144 8.45 8.09 -14.25
C LEU A 144 8.46 7.33 -12.91
N PRO A 145 7.30 6.91 -12.39
CA PRO A 145 7.20 6.29 -11.07
C PRO A 145 7.67 4.83 -11.07
N ALA A 146 8.19 4.38 -9.92
CA ALA A 146 8.50 2.97 -9.71
C ALA A 146 7.23 2.10 -9.73
N PRO A 147 7.37 0.79 -10.05
CA PRO A 147 6.24 -0.15 -10.07
C PRO A 147 5.40 -0.14 -8.80
N ASP A 148 6.03 -0.04 -7.65
CA ASP A 148 5.34 -0.06 -6.36
C ASP A 148 4.55 1.25 -6.13
N SER A 149 5.18 2.42 -6.34
CA SER A 149 4.57 3.73 -6.05
C SER A 149 3.37 4.08 -6.93
N ARG A 150 3.21 3.43 -8.09
CA ARG A 150 2.03 3.60 -8.97
C ARG A 150 0.71 3.30 -8.26
N HIS A 151 0.71 2.40 -7.27
CA HIS A 151 -0.48 2.07 -6.49
C HIS A 151 -0.97 3.29 -5.70
N ALA A 152 -0.06 4.02 -5.06
CA ALA A 152 -0.41 5.26 -4.36
C ALA A 152 -0.86 6.36 -5.32
N ILE A 153 -0.24 6.46 -6.51
CA ILE A 153 -0.65 7.43 -7.55
C ILE A 153 -2.07 7.16 -8.01
N ARG A 154 -2.43 5.89 -8.30
CA ARG A 154 -3.80 5.54 -8.70
C ARG A 154 -4.82 5.98 -7.65
N ALA A 155 -4.58 5.67 -6.39
CA ALA A 155 -5.46 6.07 -5.31
C ALA A 155 -5.51 7.60 -5.11
N ALA A 156 -4.40 8.31 -5.32
CA ALA A 156 -4.36 9.77 -5.23
C ALA A 156 -5.18 10.42 -6.36
N ILE A 157 -5.09 9.90 -7.59
CA ILE A 157 -5.92 10.35 -8.72
C ILE A 157 -7.40 10.10 -8.42
N ASP A 158 -7.76 8.91 -7.94
CA ASP A 158 -9.16 8.58 -7.61
C ASP A 158 -9.72 9.50 -6.53
N GLU A 159 -8.93 9.80 -5.47
CA GLU A 159 -9.34 10.75 -4.43
C GLU A 159 -9.46 12.19 -4.98
N ALA A 160 -8.56 12.61 -5.85
CA ALA A 160 -8.64 13.92 -6.49
C ALA A 160 -9.90 14.05 -7.38
N ILE A 161 -10.24 12.99 -8.14
CA ILE A 161 -11.46 12.93 -8.93
C ILE A 161 -12.69 13.01 -8.03
N ARG A 162 -12.71 12.21 -6.94
CA ARG A 162 -13.79 12.25 -5.95
C ARG A 162 -13.97 13.65 -5.34
N CYS A 163 -12.87 14.30 -4.95
CA CYS A 163 -12.92 15.67 -4.41
C CYS A 163 -13.49 16.66 -5.42
N ARG A 164 -13.13 16.53 -6.70
CA ARG A 164 -13.71 17.35 -7.77
C ARG A 164 -15.22 17.14 -7.92
N GLU A 165 -15.67 15.88 -7.87
CA GLU A 165 -17.08 15.52 -8.03
C GLU A 165 -17.94 15.96 -6.85
N THR A 166 -17.38 15.90 -5.63
CA THR A 166 -18.08 16.33 -4.39
C THR A 166 -17.93 17.82 -4.11
N GLY A 167 -17.05 18.54 -4.84
CA GLY A 167 -16.73 19.94 -4.56
C GLY A 167 -15.89 20.15 -3.29
N GLU A 168 -15.29 19.09 -2.72
CA GLU A 168 -14.45 19.19 -1.54
C GLU A 168 -13.02 19.63 -1.88
N GLY A 169 -12.52 20.69 -1.25
CA GLY A 169 -11.10 21.06 -1.31
C GLY A 169 -10.29 20.26 -0.27
N LYS A 170 -9.41 19.35 -0.72
CA LYS A 170 -8.57 18.51 0.14
C LYS A 170 -7.11 18.58 -0.28
N THR A 171 -6.22 18.54 0.71
CA THR A 171 -4.78 18.35 0.49
C THR A 171 -4.46 16.87 0.61
N ILE A 172 -3.95 16.28 -0.49
CA ILE A 172 -3.60 14.86 -0.58
C ILE A 172 -2.08 14.73 -0.54
N LEU A 173 -1.56 14.06 0.49
CA LEU A 173 -0.15 13.62 0.56
C LEU A 173 -0.08 12.16 0.14
N PHE A 174 0.77 11.83 -0.83
CA PHE A 174 1.01 10.42 -1.16
C PHE A 174 2.51 10.10 -1.22
N GLY A 175 2.87 8.87 -0.91
CA GLY A 175 4.24 8.38 -0.97
C GLY A 175 4.64 8.05 -2.40
N LEU A 176 5.57 8.86 -2.97
CA LEU A 176 6.21 8.60 -4.25
C LEU A 176 7.63 8.11 -4.00
N THR A 177 7.82 6.80 -3.94
CA THR A 177 9.10 6.16 -3.60
C THR A 177 9.67 5.36 -4.77
N GLY A 178 10.99 5.40 -4.93
CA GLY A 178 11.68 4.76 -6.03
C GLY A 178 11.58 5.51 -7.36
N THR A 179 12.11 4.89 -8.41
CA THR A 179 12.11 5.41 -9.78
C THR A 179 11.74 4.31 -10.76
N GLY A 180 11.04 4.65 -11.84
CA GLY A 180 10.64 3.71 -12.89
C GLY A 180 11.71 3.43 -13.95
N TYR A 181 12.83 4.14 -13.92
CA TYR A 181 13.87 4.00 -14.96
C TYR A 181 14.50 2.60 -15.04
N PHE A 182 14.47 1.84 -13.96
CA PHE A 182 14.95 0.46 -13.94
C PHE A 182 13.90 -0.56 -14.39
N ASP A 183 12.65 -0.12 -14.59
CA ASP A 183 11.49 -0.96 -14.89
C ASP A 183 10.86 -0.64 -16.25
N LEU A 184 11.64 -0.04 -17.18
CA LEU A 184 11.17 0.32 -18.52
C LEU A 184 10.59 -0.87 -19.30
N LYS A 185 11.09 -2.08 -19.04
CA LYS A 185 10.55 -3.30 -19.65
C LYS A 185 9.09 -3.56 -19.25
N ALA A 186 8.71 -3.23 -18.01
CA ALA A 186 7.34 -3.37 -17.56
C ALA A 186 6.40 -2.36 -18.27
N TYR A 187 6.87 -1.13 -18.47
CA TYR A 187 6.13 -0.12 -19.24
C TYR A 187 6.00 -0.52 -20.72
N GLU A 188 7.07 -1.05 -21.32
CA GLU A 188 7.01 -1.58 -22.68
C GLU A 188 5.97 -2.70 -22.81
N GLN A 189 5.94 -3.64 -21.88
CA GLN A 189 4.95 -4.72 -21.88
C GLN A 189 3.52 -4.20 -21.73
N TYR A 190 3.31 -3.19 -20.87
CA TYR A 190 2.02 -2.55 -20.74
C TYR A 190 1.58 -1.90 -22.05
N ASN A 191 2.43 -1.09 -22.67
CA ASN A 191 2.14 -0.40 -23.93
C ASN A 191 1.93 -1.33 -25.12
N ASN A 192 2.54 -2.50 -25.09
CA ASN A 192 2.33 -3.55 -26.10
C ASN A 192 1.10 -4.43 -25.81
N GLY A 193 0.28 -4.13 -24.80
CA GLY A 193 -0.90 -4.92 -24.44
C GLY A 193 -0.57 -6.33 -23.93
N GLN A 194 0.65 -6.56 -23.45
CA GLN A 194 1.12 -7.85 -22.97
C GLN A 194 0.88 -8.07 -21.48
N MET A 195 0.35 -7.06 -20.79
CA MET A 195 0.10 -7.12 -19.36
C MET A 195 -1.30 -7.63 -19.07
N VAL A 196 -1.40 -8.58 -18.16
CA VAL A 196 -2.66 -9.17 -17.72
C VAL A 196 -2.82 -8.97 -16.22
N ASP A 197 -4.01 -8.56 -15.80
CA ASP A 197 -4.35 -8.52 -14.38
C ASP A 197 -4.46 -9.94 -13.82
N SER A 198 -3.75 -10.19 -12.75
CA SER A 198 -3.86 -11.45 -12.02
C SER A 198 -5.09 -11.38 -11.11
N VAL A 199 -6.02 -12.28 -11.35
CA VAL A 199 -7.22 -12.42 -10.52
C VAL A 199 -6.92 -13.45 -9.43
N LEU A 200 -6.92 -13.02 -8.18
CA LEU A 200 -6.79 -13.90 -7.03
C LEU A 200 -8.15 -14.54 -6.72
N THR A 201 -8.23 -15.86 -6.86
CA THR A 201 -9.45 -16.62 -6.61
C THR A 201 -9.64 -16.91 -5.12
N ASP A 202 -10.85 -17.27 -4.71
CA ASP A 202 -11.11 -17.69 -3.32
C ASP A 202 -10.39 -19.02 -3.02
N GLU A 203 -10.21 -19.89 -4.01
CA GLU A 203 -9.45 -21.13 -3.88
C GLU A 203 -7.96 -20.85 -3.58
N ASP A 204 -7.35 -19.84 -4.24
CA ASP A 204 -5.97 -19.45 -3.97
C ASP A 204 -5.81 -18.90 -2.55
N LEU A 205 -6.80 -18.13 -2.08
CA LEU A 205 -6.83 -17.64 -0.70
C LEU A 205 -6.96 -18.79 0.31
N GLU A 206 -7.87 -19.71 0.09
CA GLU A 206 -8.05 -20.84 1.02
C GLU A 206 -6.80 -21.73 1.08
N LYS A 207 -6.09 -21.94 -0.03
CA LYS A 207 -4.78 -22.60 -0.03
C LYS A 207 -3.75 -21.85 0.82
N GLY A 208 -3.69 -20.52 0.67
CA GLY A 208 -2.84 -19.67 1.49
C GLY A 208 -3.20 -19.76 2.98
N PHE A 209 -4.47 -19.60 3.30
CA PHE A 209 -4.98 -19.65 4.68
C PHE A 209 -4.75 -20.99 5.38
N ALA A 210 -4.67 -22.08 4.63
CA ALA A 210 -4.35 -23.40 5.19
C ALA A 210 -2.95 -23.45 5.82
N SER A 211 -2.05 -22.53 5.46
CA SER A 211 -0.70 -22.42 6.05
C SER A 211 -0.65 -21.57 7.32
N ILE A 212 -1.73 -20.87 7.68
CA ILE A 212 -1.76 -20.05 8.90
C ILE A 212 -1.73 -20.99 10.13
N PRO A 213 -0.80 -20.77 11.07
CA PRO A 213 -0.70 -21.59 12.27
C PRO A 213 -2.00 -21.57 13.10
N ASN A 214 -2.42 -22.73 13.57
CA ASN A 214 -3.51 -22.83 14.52
C ASN A 214 -2.97 -22.54 15.93
N VAL A 215 -3.22 -21.33 16.43
CA VAL A 215 -2.77 -20.90 17.77
C VAL A 215 -3.97 -20.91 18.70
N ASN A 216 -3.99 -21.82 19.64
CA ASN A 216 -4.95 -21.78 20.76
C ASN A 216 -4.43 -20.78 21.81
N LEU A 217 -5.04 -19.62 21.89
CA LEU A 217 -4.82 -18.57 22.90
C LEU A 217 -5.85 -18.68 24.00
#